data_4f87da1e9350fc64b483b2ba30f7e68d
#
_entry.id   4f87da1e9350fc64b483b2ba30f7e68d
#
_cell.length_a   1.000
_cell.length_b   1.000
_cell.length_c   1.000
_cell.angle_alpha   90.00
_cell.angle_beta   90.00
_cell.angle_gamma   90.00
#
_symmetry.space_group_name_H-M   'P 1'
#
loop_
_entity.id
_entity.type
_entity.pdbx_description
1 polymer ?
#
loop_
_entity_poly.entity_id
_entity_poly.type
_entity_poly.pdbx_seq_one_letter_code
_entity_poly.pdbx_strand_id
1 'polypeptide(L)'
;MTVLRRILTTALMAGLVAGIVVSIIQYLVVHPLIVEAERFEARAAAVQAAPAAARTATEAATEAEPWQPQDGVERTAYTLLANLLTGIGFAMLLGGGFAIYGGRVDTVRGMYWGIAGFLTFAL
;
A
#
# COMPACT_ATOMS: atom_id res chain seq x y z
N MET A 1 4.88 32.78 -4.75
CA MET A 1 3.77 31.82 -4.97
C MET A 1 3.98 30.85 -6.13
N THR A 2 4.71 31.21 -7.18
CA THR A 2 4.93 30.37 -8.37
C THR A 2 5.77 29.11 -8.13
N VAL A 3 6.83 29.20 -7.32
CA VAL A 3 7.73 28.05 -7.03
C VAL A 3 7.02 26.96 -6.22
N LEU A 4 6.32 27.34 -5.16
CA LEU A 4 5.55 26.42 -4.34
C LEU A 4 4.48 25.68 -5.17
N ARG A 5 3.73 26.42 -5.99
CA ARG A 5 2.73 25.83 -6.89
C ARG A 5 3.36 24.81 -7.84
N ARG A 6 4.53 25.13 -8.40
CA ARG A 6 5.25 24.23 -9.29
C ARG A 6 5.70 22.96 -8.58
N ILE A 7 6.25 23.07 -7.36
CA ILE A 7 6.65 21.92 -6.56
C ILE A 7 5.43 21.02 -6.26
N LEU A 8 4.33 21.63 -5.80
CA LEU A 8 3.11 20.89 -5.47
C LEU A 8 2.52 20.18 -6.68
N THR A 9 2.41 20.85 -7.83
CA THR A 9 1.87 20.21 -9.03
C THR A 9 2.76 19.09 -9.55
N THR A 10 4.09 19.27 -9.53
CA THR A 10 5.03 18.23 -9.95
C THR A 10 4.98 17.03 -9.00
N ALA A 11 4.95 17.25 -7.69
CA ALA A 11 4.86 16.20 -6.70
C ALA A 11 3.52 15.44 -6.83
N LEU A 12 2.40 16.15 -7.04
CA LEU A 12 1.09 15.54 -7.25
C LEU A 12 1.09 14.63 -8.48
N MET A 13 1.59 15.13 -9.61
CA MET A 13 1.64 14.34 -10.85
C MET A 13 2.57 13.13 -10.73
N ALA A 14 3.75 13.32 -10.15
CA ALA A 14 4.72 12.24 -9.94
C ALA A 14 4.17 11.17 -8.98
N GLY A 15 3.55 11.58 -7.88
CA GLY A 15 2.96 10.69 -6.90
C GLY A 15 1.77 9.90 -7.46
N LEU A 16 0.94 10.54 -8.29
CA LEU A 16 -0.18 9.90 -8.96
C LEU A 16 0.32 8.81 -9.94
N VAL A 17 1.31 9.12 -10.76
CA VAL A 17 1.93 8.14 -11.67
C VAL A 17 2.54 6.99 -10.89
N ALA A 18 3.32 7.27 -9.84
CA ALA A 18 3.92 6.25 -9.00
C ALA A 18 2.86 5.35 -8.33
N GLY A 19 1.80 5.94 -7.78
CA GLY A 19 0.69 5.21 -7.17
C GLY A 19 -0.03 4.28 -8.14
N ILE A 20 -0.26 4.73 -9.38
CA ILE A 20 -0.85 3.89 -10.44
C ILE A 20 0.08 2.72 -10.78
N VAL A 21 1.38 2.98 -10.98
CA VAL A 21 2.35 1.93 -11.30
C VAL A 21 2.43 0.87 -10.20
N VAL A 22 2.50 1.31 -8.94
CA VAL A 22 2.49 0.40 -7.77
C VAL A 22 1.21 -0.42 -7.74
N SER A 23 0.05 0.19 -7.98
CA SER A 23 -1.24 -0.51 -8.00
C SER A 23 -1.30 -1.58 -9.08
N ILE A 24 -0.77 -1.30 -10.27
CA ILE A 24 -0.70 -2.29 -11.36
C ILE A 24 0.19 -3.46 -10.95
N ILE A 25 1.37 -3.19 -10.41
CA ILE A 25 2.29 -4.24 -9.95
C ILE A 25 1.65 -5.08 -8.84
N GLN A 26 1.02 -4.45 -7.85
CA GLN A 26 0.31 -5.15 -6.79
C GLN A 26 -0.81 -6.03 -7.33
N TYR A 27 -1.61 -5.53 -8.26
CA TYR A 27 -2.70 -6.29 -8.84
C TYR A 27 -2.21 -7.51 -9.62
N LEU A 28 -1.13 -7.36 -10.39
CA LEU A 28 -0.60 -8.44 -11.23
C LEU A 28 0.23 -9.47 -10.45
N VAL A 29 0.94 -9.06 -9.41
CA VAL A 29 1.93 -9.90 -8.72
C VAL A 29 1.48 -10.26 -7.31
N VAL A 30 1.03 -9.29 -6.52
CA VAL A 30 0.76 -9.49 -5.09
C VAL A 30 -0.63 -10.08 -4.86
N HIS A 31 -1.64 -9.60 -5.60
CA HIS A 31 -3.01 -10.06 -5.45
C HIS A 31 -3.16 -11.59 -5.63
N PRO A 32 -2.61 -12.24 -6.67
CA PRO A 32 -2.74 -13.69 -6.81
C PRO A 32 -2.05 -14.47 -5.66
N LEU A 33 -0.93 -13.95 -5.12
CA LEU A 33 -0.24 -14.56 -3.99
C LEU A 33 -1.06 -14.46 -2.69
N ILE A 34 -1.73 -13.33 -2.47
CA ILE A 34 -2.61 -13.16 -1.30
C ILE A 34 -3.79 -14.12 -1.38
N VAL A 35 -4.48 -14.19 -2.52
CA VAL A 35 -5.62 -15.10 -2.72
C VAL A 35 -5.21 -16.56 -2.53
N GLU A 36 -4.00 -16.93 -2.93
CA GLU A 36 -3.48 -18.29 -2.70
C GLU A 36 -3.21 -18.54 -1.22
N ALA A 37 -2.59 -17.58 -0.51
CA ALA A 37 -2.35 -17.66 0.93
C ALA A 37 -3.67 -17.79 1.72
N GLU A 38 -4.67 -16.98 1.42
CA GLU A 38 -6.01 -17.03 2.02
C GLU A 38 -6.67 -18.43 1.85
N ARG A 39 -6.47 -19.07 0.70
CA ARG A 39 -6.95 -20.46 0.47
C ARG A 39 -6.28 -21.48 1.38
N PHE A 40 -4.99 -21.32 1.65
CA PHE A 40 -4.28 -22.20 2.59
C PHE A 40 -4.74 -21.98 4.02
N GLU A 41 -4.96 -20.74 4.43
CA GLU A 41 -5.49 -20.40 5.76
C GLU A 41 -6.89 -20.96 5.96
N ALA A 42 -7.79 -20.80 4.98
CA ALA A 42 -9.14 -21.35 5.02
C ALA A 42 -9.15 -22.88 5.12
N ARG A 43 -8.24 -23.57 4.42
CA ARG A 43 -8.09 -25.03 4.52
C ARG A 43 -7.56 -25.44 5.89
N ALA A 44 -6.57 -24.73 6.43
CA ALA A 44 -6.02 -25.00 7.74
C ALA A 44 -7.08 -24.80 8.84
N ALA A 45 -7.86 -23.74 8.76
CA ALA A 45 -8.98 -23.48 9.66
C ALA A 45 -10.05 -24.58 9.58
N ALA A 46 -10.40 -25.04 8.38
CA ALA A 46 -11.37 -26.13 8.19
C ALA A 46 -10.87 -27.47 8.79
N VAL A 47 -9.57 -27.78 8.68
CA VAL A 47 -8.97 -28.97 9.27
C VAL A 47 -8.95 -28.88 10.81
N GLN A 48 -8.70 -27.69 11.37
CA GLN A 48 -8.72 -27.46 12.81
C GLN A 48 -10.14 -27.46 13.41
N ALA A 49 -11.13 -27.00 12.65
CA ALA A 49 -12.54 -27.00 13.07
C ALA A 49 -13.17 -28.42 13.07
N ALA A 50 -12.66 -29.34 12.27
CA ALA A 50 -13.20 -30.69 12.18
C ALA A 50 -13.17 -31.51 13.52
N PRO A 51 -12.14 -31.39 14.38
CA PRO A 51 -12.18 -32.02 15.70
C PRO A 51 -12.89 -31.20 16.78
N ALA A 52 -13.13 -29.89 16.56
CA ALA A 52 -13.75 -29.02 17.56
C ALA A 52 -15.29 -29.05 17.53
N ALA A 53 -15.90 -29.61 16.50
CA ALA A 53 -17.35 -29.80 16.40
C ALA A 53 -17.92 -30.78 17.46
N ALA A 54 -17.04 -31.47 18.21
CA ALA A 54 -17.41 -32.35 19.32
C ALA A 54 -17.29 -31.68 20.71
N ARG A 55 -16.87 -30.44 20.81
CA ARG A 55 -16.73 -29.71 22.09
C ARG A 55 -17.54 -28.42 22.08
N THR A 56 -18.74 -28.54 22.64
CA THR A 56 -19.56 -27.52 23.31
C THR A 56 -19.54 -26.10 22.73
N ALA A 57 -20.65 -25.74 22.13
CA ALA A 57 -21.15 -24.39 21.95
C ALA A 57 -21.29 -23.66 23.31
N THR A 58 -20.22 -23.13 23.84
CA THR A 58 -20.29 -22.19 24.98
C THR A 58 -19.09 -21.24 24.87
N GLU A 59 -19.40 -19.96 24.79
CA GLU A 59 -18.46 -18.82 24.79
C GLU A 59 -17.69 -18.51 23.49
N ALA A 60 -18.42 -18.25 22.41
CA ALA A 60 -17.93 -17.26 21.45
C ALA A 60 -18.40 -15.88 21.95
N ALA A 61 -17.58 -15.20 22.74
CA ALA A 61 -17.70 -13.76 22.87
C ALA A 61 -17.61 -13.19 21.46
N THR A 62 -18.70 -12.60 20.99
CA THR A 62 -18.79 -11.90 19.71
C THR A 62 -17.96 -10.64 19.83
N GLU A 63 -16.64 -10.74 19.72
CA GLU A 63 -15.83 -9.58 19.32
C GLU A 63 -16.31 -9.25 17.92
N ALA A 64 -16.95 -8.09 17.79
CA ALA A 64 -17.37 -7.59 16.48
C ALA A 64 -16.13 -7.56 15.59
N GLU A 65 -16.14 -8.36 14.52
CA GLU A 65 -15.04 -8.38 13.57
C GLU A 65 -14.79 -6.94 13.07
N PRO A 66 -13.52 -6.46 13.11
CA PRO A 66 -13.22 -5.13 12.64
C PRO A 66 -13.67 -5.01 11.17
N TRP A 67 -14.32 -3.89 10.84
CA TRP A 67 -14.81 -3.64 9.50
C TRP A 67 -13.71 -3.86 8.47
N GLN A 68 -13.98 -4.64 7.43
CA GLN A 68 -13.09 -4.90 6.31
C GLN A 68 -13.84 -4.66 4.99
N PRO A 69 -13.17 -4.12 3.95
CA PRO A 69 -13.74 -4.01 2.63
C PRO A 69 -14.10 -5.39 2.07
N GLN A 70 -15.21 -5.49 1.37
CA GLN A 70 -15.61 -6.74 0.72
C GLN A 70 -14.61 -7.13 -0.37
N ASP A 71 -14.37 -8.43 -0.52
CA ASP A 71 -13.49 -8.96 -1.56
C ASP A 71 -13.97 -8.57 -2.96
N GLY A 72 -12.99 -8.33 -3.84
CA GLY A 72 -13.23 -7.96 -5.23
C GLY A 72 -13.04 -6.47 -5.51
N VAL A 73 -14.05 -5.82 -6.10
CA VAL A 73 -13.95 -4.44 -6.59
C VAL A 73 -13.73 -3.45 -5.46
N GLU A 74 -14.40 -3.64 -4.33
CA GLU A 74 -14.30 -2.74 -3.18
C GLU A 74 -12.88 -2.76 -2.60
N ARG A 75 -12.33 -3.94 -2.31
CA ARG A 75 -10.96 -4.11 -1.82
C ARG A 75 -9.93 -3.51 -2.79
N THR A 76 -10.11 -3.74 -4.10
CA THR A 76 -9.25 -3.18 -5.14
C THR A 76 -9.32 -1.65 -5.17
N ALA A 77 -10.51 -1.07 -5.03
CA ALA A 77 -10.71 0.38 -5.01
C ALA A 77 -10.02 1.04 -3.80
N TYR A 78 -10.17 0.47 -2.61
CA TYR A 78 -9.48 0.97 -1.41
C TYR A 78 -7.96 0.83 -1.52
N THR A 79 -7.47 -0.27 -2.08
CA THR A 79 -6.03 -0.47 -2.32
C THR A 79 -5.49 0.57 -3.30
N LEU A 80 -6.19 0.82 -4.40
CA LEU A 80 -5.83 1.86 -5.36
C LEU A 80 -5.81 3.24 -4.70
N LEU A 81 -6.84 3.59 -3.94
CA LEU A 81 -6.92 4.86 -3.23
C LEU A 81 -5.76 5.02 -2.24
N ALA A 82 -5.47 3.99 -1.44
CA ALA A 82 -4.36 4.00 -0.50
C ALA A 82 -3.01 4.20 -1.21
N ASN A 83 -2.78 3.51 -2.32
CA ASN A 83 -1.55 3.64 -3.11
C ASN A 83 -1.40 5.05 -3.71
N LEU A 84 -2.49 5.64 -4.22
CA LEU A 84 -2.47 7.00 -4.75
C LEU A 84 -2.15 8.02 -3.66
N LEU A 85 -2.81 7.93 -2.51
CA LEU A 85 -2.57 8.83 -1.37
C LEU A 85 -1.13 8.69 -0.86
N THR A 86 -0.65 7.46 -0.72
CA THR A 86 0.72 7.17 -0.28
C THR A 86 1.74 7.70 -1.30
N GLY A 87 1.53 7.44 -2.59
CA GLY A 87 2.39 7.94 -3.65
C GLY A 87 2.49 9.46 -3.67
N ILE A 88 1.36 10.16 -3.54
CA ILE A 88 1.31 11.62 -3.46
C ILE A 88 2.02 12.11 -2.19
N GLY A 89 1.78 11.48 -1.04
CA GLY A 89 2.42 11.82 0.23
C GLY A 89 3.94 11.72 0.16
N PHE A 90 4.48 10.62 -0.34
CA PHE A 90 5.92 10.44 -0.52
C PHE A 90 6.51 11.42 -1.55
N ALA A 91 5.80 11.69 -2.65
CA ALA A 91 6.25 12.67 -3.64
C ALA A 91 6.31 14.09 -3.05
N MET A 92 5.36 14.45 -2.18
CA MET A 92 5.39 15.72 -1.45
C MET A 92 6.55 15.80 -0.46
N LEU A 93 6.82 14.73 0.29
CA LEU A 93 7.96 14.64 1.20
C LEU A 93 9.28 14.83 0.45
N LEU A 94 9.47 14.11 -0.67
CA LEU A 94 10.66 14.26 -1.51
C LEU A 94 10.76 15.66 -2.10
N GLY A 95 9.66 16.22 -2.61
CA GLY A 95 9.62 17.58 -3.13
C GLY A 95 9.97 18.62 -2.08
N GLY A 96 9.50 18.46 -0.85
CA GLY A 96 9.86 19.28 0.30
C GLY A 96 11.35 19.14 0.65
N GLY A 97 11.86 17.90 0.68
CA GLY A 97 13.29 17.62 0.89
C GLY A 97 14.18 18.30 -0.15
N PHE A 98 13.81 18.24 -1.42
CA PHE A 98 14.53 18.92 -2.50
C PHE A 98 14.47 20.45 -2.38
N ALA A 99 13.35 21.00 -1.92
CA ALA A 99 13.23 22.43 -1.69
C ALA A 99 14.14 22.92 -0.55
N ILE A 100 14.28 22.14 0.51
CA ILE A 100 15.18 22.43 1.64
C ILE A 100 16.64 22.26 1.24
N TYR A 101 16.95 21.21 0.48
CA TYR A 101 18.31 20.95 0.00
C TYR A 101 18.83 22.08 -0.91
N GLY A 102 17.96 22.78 -1.64
CA GLY A 102 18.29 23.97 -2.43
C GLY A 102 19.20 23.73 -3.63
N GLY A 103 19.58 22.47 -3.88
CA GLY A 103 20.41 22.09 -5.02
C GLY A 103 19.62 21.87 -6.31
N ARG A 104 20.31 21.82 -7.44
CA ARG A 104 19.71 21.40 -8.71
C ARG A 104 19.37 19.91 -8.62
N VAL A 105 18.10 19.58 -8.73
CA VAL A 105 17.62 18.20 -8.80
C VAL A 105 17.49 17.83 -10.28
N ASP A 106 18.30 16.87 -10.71
CA ASP A 106 18.22 16.22 -12.01
C ASP A 106 17.70 14.78 -11.84
N THR A 107 17.46 14.09 -12.94
CA THR A 107 16.95 12.71 -12.95
C THR A 107 17.85 11.75 -12.17
N VAL A 108 19.17 11.90 -12.30
CA VAL A 108 20.15 11.03 -11.65
C VAL A 108 20.12 11.21 -10.13
N ARG A 109 20.11 12.47 -9.67
CA ARG A 109 20.01 12.78 -8.24
C ARG A 109 18.67 12.32 -7.68
N GLY A 110 17.57 12.52 -8.41
CA GLY A 110 16.25 12.01 -8.02
C GLY A 110 16.26 10.50 -7.83
N MET A 111 16.93 9.76 -8.71
CA MET A 111 17.08 8.31 -8.60
C MET A 111 17.87 7.89 -7.35
N TYR A 112 18.98 8.58 -7.02
CA TYR A 112 19.72 8.31 -5.79
C TYR A 112 18.89 8.57 -4.52
N TRP A 113 18.09 9.63 -4.50
CA TRP A 113 17.17 9.92 -3.40
C TRP A 113 16.09 8.84 -3.28
N GLY A 114 15.55 8.36 -4.39
CA GLY A 114 14.58 7.25 -4.41
C GLY A 114 15.18 5.95 -3.88
N ILE A 115 16.39 5.59 -4.33
CA ILE A 115 17.12 4.39 -3.85
C ILE A 115 17.43 4.53 -2.36
N ALA A 116 17.93 5.69 -1.90
CA ALA A 116 18.21 5.91 -0.49
C ALA A 116 16.95 5.80 0.38
N GLY A 117 15.83 6.36 -0.08
CA GLY A 117 14.54 6.23 0.59
C GLY A 117 14.08 4.78 0.67
N PHE A 118 14.18 4.03 -0.43
CA PHE A 118 13.84 2.61 -0.44
C PHE A 118 14.70 1.81 0.53
N LEU A 119 16.02 2.00 0.52
CA LEU A 119 16.94 1.30 1.43
C LEU A 119 16.65 1.62 2.91
N THR A 120 16.26 2.84 3.22
CA THR A 120 15.91 3.25 4.59
C THR A 120 14.67 2.51 5.12
N PHE A 121 13.72 2.16 4.23
CA PHE A 121 12.51 1.44 4.61
C PHE A 121 12.64 -0.09 4.51
N ALA A 122 13.52 -0.58 3.63
CA ALA A 122 13.65 -2.01 3.35
C ALA A 122 14.71 -2.71 4.20
N LEU A 123 15.66 -1.95 4.79
CA LEU A 123 16.73 -2.43 5.67
C LEU A 123 16.52 -1.97 7.11
#